data_dcf62274ea0438dc91bcb597fadda1d1
#
_entry.id   dcf62274ea0438dc91bcb597fadda1d1
#
_cell.length_a   1.000
_cell.length_b   1.000
_cell.length_c   1.000
_cell.angle_alpha   90.00
_cell.angle_beta   90.00
_cell.angle_gamma   90.00
#
_symmetry.space_group_name_H-M   'P 1'
#
loop_
_entity.id
_entity.type
_entity.pdbx_description
1 polymer ?
#
loop_
_entity_poly.entity_id
_entity_poly.type
_entity_poly.pdbx_seq_one_letter_code
_entity_poly.pdbx_strand_id
1 'polypeptide(L)'
;MHRAFHHRNYVHKADHFYNFCITAHSLKDAILAHLQITAELDKQSKHAEWNAHPLLKAATEIANTAKHFELRKSPTTKALAPTRSTVVEVRIAESGEIKNVPIEVPDYKVVLPDHTEVPVYEFTRGIIDFWRAYLESNGIPYKPQGEHTFFGDDEP
;
A
#
# COMPACT_ATOMS: atom_id res chain seq x y z
N MET A 1 5.67 -7.93 1.00
CA MET A 1 5.15 -6.67 1.57
C MET A 1 5.36 -6.54 3.08
N HIS A 2 5.11 -7.58 3.88
CA HIS A 2 5.31 -7.55 5.34
C HIS A 2 6.70 -7.06 5.79
N ARG A 3 7.79 -7.44 5.12
CA ARG A 3 9.16 -7.02 5.49
C ARG A 3 9.40 -5.51 5.38
N ALA A 4 8.74 -4.83 4.43
CA ALA A 4 8.96 -3.40 4.19
C ALA A 4 8.47 -2.52 5.34
N PHE A 5 7.37 -2.90 6.01
CA PHE A 5 6.78 -2.12 7.09
C PHE A 5 7.51 -2.26 8.44
N HIS A 6 8.34 -3.28 8.59
CA HIS A 6 9.15 -3.48 9.80
C HIS A 6 10.55 -2.89 9.70
N HIS A 7 10.86 -2.18 8.61
CA HIS A 7 12.17 -1.54 8.48
C HIS A 7 12.32 -0.43 9.52
N ARG A 8 13.44 -0.43 10.27
CA ARG A 8 13.74 0.60 11.28
C ARG A 8 14.15 1.95 10.66
N ASN A 9 14.39 2.00 9.35
CA ASN A 9 14.81 3.19 8.63
C ASN A 9 13.60 3.85 7.94
N TYR A 10 13.32 5.10 8.28
CA TYR A 10 12.25 5.89 7.69
C TYR A 10 12.32 6.00 6.16
N VAL A 11 13.54 6.18 5.61
CA VAL A 11 13.73 6.35 4.17
C VAL A 11 13.24 5.12 3.41
N HIS A 12 13.66 3.93 3.84
CA HIS A 12 13.23 2.69 3.19
C HIS A 12 11.72 2.44 3.30
N LYS A 13 11.11 2.81 4.44
CA LYS A 13 9.65 2.72 4.58
C LYS A 13 8.94 3.64 3.59
N ALA A 14 9.42 4.88 3.46
CA ALA A 14 8.87 5.84 2.52
C ALA A 14 8.99 5.35 1.08
N ASP A 15 10.17 4.88 0.66
CA ASP A 15 10.41 4.34 -0.69
C ASP A 15 9.47 3.17 -1.01
N HIS A 16 9.33 2.22 -0.08
CA HIS A 16 8.41 1.10 -0.25
C HIS A 16 6.95 1.55 -0.35
N PHE A 17 6.57 2.55 0.43
CA PHE A 17 5.22 3.09 0.38
C PHE A 17 4.95 3.81 -0.95
N TYR A 18 5.87 4.64 -1.43
CA TYR A 18 5.73 5.28 -2.75
C TYR A 18 5.66 4.26 -3.88
N ASN A 19 6.54 3.25 -3.86
CA ASN A 19 6.50 2.17 -4.84
C ASN A 19 5.17 1.39 -4.79
N PHE A 20 4.62 1.18 -3.61
CA PHE A 20 3.29 0.59 -3.46
C PHE A 20 2.22 1.44 -4.12
N CYS A 21 2.19 2.74 -3.87
CA CYS A 21 1.20 3.65 -4.48
C CYS A 21 1.32 3.69 -6.00
N ILE A 22 2.55 3.70 -6.53
CA ILE A 22 2.81 3.64 -7.98
C ILE A 22 2.28 2.32 -8.56
N THR A 23 2.54 1.21 -7.91
CA THR A 23 2.07 -0.12 -8.34
C THR A 23 0.54 -0.20 -8.30
N ALA A 24 -0.08 0.26 -7.21
CA ALA A 24 -1.54 0.29 -7.06
C ALA A 24 -2.22 1.18 -8.12
N HIS A 25 -1.57 2.29 -8.50
CA HIS A 25 -2.04 3.15 -9.58
C HIS A 25 -1.89 2.48 -10.95
N SER A 26 -0.76 1.85 -11.23
CA SER A 26 -0.49 1.17 -12.50
C SER A 26 -1.37 -0.07 -12.71
N LEU A 27 -1.88 -0.68 -11.64
CA LEU A 27 -2.84 -1.78 -11.72
C LEU A 27 -4.13 -1.38 -12.45
N LYS A 28 -4.55 -0.12 -12.37
CA LYS A 28 -5.70 0.42 -13.11
C LYS A 28 -5.54 0.21 -14.61
N ASP A 29 -4.36 0.54 -15.14
CA ASP A 29 -4.07 0.42 -16.57
C ASP A 29 -4.03 -1.07 -16.99
N ALA A 30 -3.47 -1.94 -16.14
CA ALA A 30 -3.46 -3.38 -16.40
C ALA A 30 -4.88 -3.97 -16.44
N ILE A 31 -5.76 -3.53 -15.55
CA ILE A 31 -7.17 -3.97 -15.52
C ILE A 31 -7.91 -3.46 -16.75
N LEU A 32 -7.73 -2.20 -17.15
CA LEU A 32 -8.34 -1.66 -18.40
C LEU A 32 -7.90 -2.46 -19.62
N ALA A 33 -6.61 -2.80 -19.69
CA ALA A 33 -6.09 -3.62 -20.78
C ALA A 33 -6.68 -5.04 -20.76
N HIS A 34 -6.79 -5.68 -19.59
CA HIS A 34 -7.40 -6.99 -19.44
C HIS A 34 -8.87 -7.00 -19.88
N LEU A 35 -9.62 -5.97 -19.49
CA LEU A 35 -11.04 -5.80 -19.85
C LEU A 35 -11.23 -5.30 -21.28
N GLN A 36 -10.16 -5.08 -22.03
CA GLN A 36 -10.16 -4.54 -23.40
C GLN A 36 -10.89 -3.18 -23.53
N ILE A 37 -10.88 -2.38 -22.48
CA ILE A 37 -11.47 -1.04 -22.46
C ILE A 37 -10.51 -0.09 -23.18
N THR A 38 -10.84 0.28 -24.42
CA THR A 38 -10.00 1.14 -25.27
C THR A 38 -10.55 2.54 -25.43
N ALA A 39 -11.88 2.70 -25.40
CA ALA A 39 -12.54 4.00 -25.57
C ALA A 39 -12.22 4.94 -24.39
N GLU A 40 -11.85 6.17 -24.69
CA GLU A 40 -11.41 7.15 -23.69
C GLU A 40 -12.48 7.47 -22.65
N LEU A 41 -13.75 7.59 -23.07
CA LEU A 41 -14.87 7.84 -22.16
C LEU A 41 -15.08 6.70 -21.17
N ASP A 42 -14.91 5.45 -21.62
CA ASP A 42 -15.07 4.28 -20.76
C ASP A 42 -13.92 4.18 -19.75
N LYS A 43 -12.69 4.50 -20.17
CA LYS A 43 -11.54 4.61 -19.27
C LYS A 43 -11.77 5.66 -18.19
N GLN A 44 -12.23 6.85 -18.59
CA GLN A 44 -12.53 7.93 -17.65
C GLN A 44 -13.63 7.54 -16.67
N SER A 45 -14.67 6.85 -17.13
CA SER A 45 -15.73 6.31 -16.28
C SER A 45 -15.17 5.33 -15.24
N LYS A 46 -14.32 4.38 -15.66
CA LYS A 46 -13.68 3.44 -14.74
C LYS A 46 -12.73 4.13 -13.75
N HIS A 47 -11.95 5.08 -14.20
CA HIS A 47 -11.11 5.86 -13.30
C HIS A 47 -11.93 6.66 -12.29
N ALA A 48 -13.08 7.22 -12.68
CA ALA A 48 -13.98 7.90 -11.77
C ALA A 48 -14.57 6.94 -10.72
N GLU A 49 -15.01 5.75 -11.14
CA GLU A 49 -15.50 4.68 -10.28
C GLU A 49 -14.46 4.31 -9.20
N TRP A 50 -13.22 4.01 -9.61
CA TRP A 50 -12.16 3.64 -8.66
C TRP A 50 -11.74 4.81 -7.76
N ASN A 51 -11.71 6.03 -8.28
CA ASN A 51 -11.37 7.23 -7.51
C ASN A 51 -12.51 7.70 -6.57
N ALA A 52 -13.71 7.12 -6.66
CA ALA A 52 -14.73 7.29 -5.64
C ALA A 52 -14.33 6.65 -4.31
N HIS A 53 -13.42 5.66 -4.32
CA HIS A 53 -12.85 5.10 -3.11
C HIS A 53 -11.71 6.00 -2.59
N PRO A 54 -11.80 6.56 -1.36
CA PRO A 54 -10.90 7.61 -0.89
C PRO A 54 -9.42 7.16 -0.83
N LEU A 55 -9.15 5.90 -0.46
CA LEU A 55 -7.77 5.39 -0.41
C LEU A 55 -7.16 5.23 -1.81
N LEU A 56 -7.95 4.81 -2.82
CA LEU A 56 -7.47 4.71 -4.20
C LEU A 56 -7.21 6.07 -4.82
N LYS A 57 -8.06 7.06 -4.51
CA LYS A 57 -7.84 8.44 -4.91
C LYS A 57 -6.54 8.97 -4.32
N ALA A 58 -6.35 8.79 -3.02
CA ALA A 58 -5.13 9.21 -2.32
C ALA A 58 -3.88 8.53 -2.88
N ALA A 59 -3.92 7.20 -3.13
CA ALA A 59 -2.81 6.48 -3.75
C ALA A 59 -2.47 7.03 -5.15
N THR A 60 -3.49 7.39 -5.95
CA THR A 60 -3.29 8.02 -7.26
C THR A 60 -2.61 9.39 -7.14
N GLU A 61 -3.03 10.23 -6.20
CA GLU A 61 -2.40 11.52 -5.95
C GLU A 61 -0.94 11.37 -5.52
N ILE A 62 -0.66 10.44 -4.60
CA ILE A 62 0.69 10.15 -4.12
C ILE A 62 1.58 9.61 -5.26
N ALA A 63 1.07 8.67 -6.06
CA ALA A 63 1.82 8.11 -7.19
C ALA A 63 2.17 9.19 -8.22
N ASN A 64 1.23 10.09 -8.51
CA ASN A 64 1.46 11.19 -9.44
C ASN A 64 2.46 12.21 -8.89
N THR A 65 2.45 12.47 -7.58
CA THR A 65 3.43 13.34 -6.94
C THR A 65 4.84 12.75 -7.02
N ALA A 66 4.98 11.44 -6.84
CA ALA A 66 6.26 10.75 -6.92
C ALA A 66 6.83 10.71 -8.35
N LYS A 67 5.98 10.66 -9.37
CA LYS A 67 6.38 10.61 -10.79
C LYS A 67 6.71 11.97 -11.39
N HIS A 68 6.11 13.03 -10.86
CA HIS A 68 6.20 14.37 -11.43
C HIS A 68 6.67 15.35 -10.36
N PHE A 69 7.90 15.88 -10.49
CA PHE A 69 8.44 16.92 -9.62
C PHE A 69 7.61 18.22 -9.63
N GLU A 70 6.78 18.43 -10.65
CA GLU A 70 5.85 19.54 -10.76
C GLU A 70 4.43 19.03 -10.99
N LEU A 71 3.58 19.13 -9.99
CA LEU A 71 2.16 18.88 -10.16
C LEU A 71 1.48 20.08 -10.79
N ARG A 72 0.72 19.85 -11.85
CA ARG A 72 -0.17 20.86 -12.44
C ARG A 72 -1.30 21.29 -11.50
N LYS A 73 -1.57 20.50 -10.46
CA LYS A 73 -2.56 20.77 -9.41
C LYS A 73 -1.94 20.41 -8.07
N SER A 74 -2.16 21.25 -7.06
CA SER A 74 -1.75 20.93 -5.69
C SER A 74 -2.45 19.66 -5.22
N PRO A 75 -1.73 18.66 -4.70
CA PRO A 75 -2.33 17.45 -4.16
C PRO A 75 -3.19 17.80 -2.95
N THR A 76 -4.35 17.17 -2.84
CA THR A 76 -5.23 17.33 -1.68
C THR A 76 -4.85 16.40 -0.55
N THR A 77 -4.17 15.30 -0.87
CA THR A 77 -3.70 14.30 0.10
C THR A 77 -2.30 14.67 0.59
N LYS A 78 -2.14 14.77 1.90
CA LYS A 78 -0.83 14.90 2.54
C LYS A 78 -0.33 13.51 2.88
N ALA A 79 0.58 13.01 2.05
CA ALA A 79 1.24 11.74 2.32
C ALA A 79 2.30 11.90 3.42
N LEU A 80 2.42 10.87 4.25
CA LEU A 80 3.55 10.63 5.13
C LEU A 80 3.79 11.69 6.20
N ALA A 81 2.78 11.97 7.02
CA ALA A 81 3.05 12.59 8.31
C ALA A 81 3.80 11.58 9.20
N PRO A 82 5.00 11.92 9.69
CA PRO A 82 5.75 11.03 10.57
C PRO A 82 4.99 10.78 11.86
N THR A 83 5.00 9.54 12.32
CA THR A 83 4.40 9.09 13.56
C THR A 83 5.27 8.00 14.21
N ARG A 84 4.80 7.43 15.29
CA ARG A 84 5.41 6.25 15.93
C ARG A 84 4.36 5.20 16.16
N SER A 85 4.74 3.96 15.91
CA SER A 85 3.91 2.78 16.21
C SER A 85 4.61 1.93 17.25
N THR A 86 3.82 1.35 18.16
CA THR A 86 4.34 0.36 19.11
C THR A 86 4.22 -1.02 18.47
N VAL A 87 5.34 -1.70 18.35
CA VAL A 87 5.38 -3.10 17.91
C VAL A 87 5.92 -3.97 19.04
N VAL A 88 5.51 -5.22 19.06
CA VAL A 88 6.00 -6.19 20.05
C VAL A 88 7.17 -6.95 19.42
N GLU A 89 8.36 -6.76 19.98
CA GLU A 89 9.54 -7.55 19.64
C GLU A 89 9.56 -8.81 20.50
N VAL A 90 9.57 -9.97 19.84
CA VAL A 90 9.73 -11.25 20.53
C VAL A 90 11.22 -11.53 20.72
N ARG A 91 11.68 -11.58 21.96
CA ARG A 91 13.06 -11.93 22.32
C ARG A 91 13.07 -13.31 22.94
N ILE A 92 13.94 -14.17 22.44
CA ILE A 92 14.19 -15.49 23.01
C ILE A 92 15.51 -15.41 23.75
N ALA A 93 15.48 -15.61 25.07
CA ALA A 93 16.68 -15.68 25.89
C ALA A 93 17.41 -17.01 25.62
N GLU A 94 18.69 -17.08 25.97
CA GLU A 94 19.48 -18.33 25.87
C GLU A 94 18.86 -19.49 26.69
N SER A 95 18.10 -19.16 27.74
CA SER A 95 17.31 -20.11 28.53
C SER A 95 16.05 -20.66 27.79
N GLY A 96 15.74 -20.17 26.59
CA GLY A 96 14.52 -20.49 25.88
C GLY A 96 13.28 -19.68 26.33
N GLU A 97 13.42 -18.79 27.32
CA GLU A 97 12.32 -17.92 27.75
C GLU A 97 11.95 -16.91 26.66
N ILE A 98 10.67 -16.81 26.36
CA ILE A 98 10.14 -15.86 25.38
C ILE A 98 9.67 -14.60 26.10
N LYS A 99 10.23 -13.45 25.71
CA LYS A 99 9.84 -12.13 26.21
C LYS A 99 9.23 -11.28 25.11
N ASN A 100 8.06 -10.76 25.36
CA ASN A 100 7.40 -9.78 24.53
C ASN A 100 7.77 -8.37 25.01
N VAL A 101 8.59 -7.67 24.23
CA VAL A 101 9.05 -6.32 24.58
C VAL A 101 8.39 -5.32 23.66
N PRO A 102 7.55 -4.40 24.18
CA PRO A 102 7.02 -3.32 23.36
C PRO A 102 8.15 -2.36 23.01
N ILE A 103 8.30 -2.07 21.72
CA ILE A 103 9.26 -1.09 21.22
C ILE A 103 8.55 -0.07 20.34
N GLU A 104 8.94 1.19 20.45
CA GLU A 104 8.50 2.22 19.53
C GLU A 104 9.36 2.19 18.26
N VAL A 105 8.69 2.13 17.12
CA VAL A 105 9.32 2.21 15.82
C VAL A 105 8.81 3.42 15.06
N PRO A 106 9.67 4.05 14.25
CA PRO A 106 9.24 5.07 13.33
C PRO A 106 8.16 4.56 12.39
N ASP A 107 7.11 5.35 12.18
CA ASP A 107 6.02 5.01 11.28
C ASP A 107 5.51 6.25 10.54
N TYR A 108 4.56 6.04 9.65
CA TYR A 108 3.93 7.07 8.86
C TYR A 108 2.42 6.90 8.84
N LYS A 109 1.73 8.01 8.64
CA LYS A 109 0.30 8.06 8.34
C LYS A 109 0.04 8.88 7.09
N VAL A 110 -1.01 8.52 6.39
CA VAL A 110 -1.56 9.28 5.27
C VAL A 110 -2.65 10.20 5.81
N VAL A 111 -2.56 11.48 5.50
CA VAL A 111 -3.59 12.46 5.85
C VAL A 111 -4.46 12.68 4.61
N LEU A 112 -5.71 12.23 4.68
CA LEU A 112 -6.68 12.37 3.60
C LEU A 112 -7.21 13.83 3.51
N PRO A 113 -7.90 14.21 2.42
CA PRO A 113 -8.42 15.56 2.24
C PRO A 113 -9.40 16.02 3.32
N ASP A 114 -10.13 15.09 3.93
CA ASP A 114 -11.05 15.33 5.04
C ASP A 114 -10.37 15.37 6.42
N HIS A 115 -9.03 15.42 6.43
CA HIS A 115 -8.17 15.36 7.62
C HIS A 115 -8.17 14.04 8.37
N THR A 116 -8.80 12.99 7.84
CA THR A 116 -8.67 11.64 8.40
C THR A 116 -7.22 11.18 8.30
N GLU A 117 -6.69 10.70 9.40
CA GLU A 117 -5.34 10.14 9.49
C GLU A 117 -5.41 8.61 9.42
N VAL A 118 -4.77 8.03 8.41
CA VAL A 118 -4.77 6.58 8.20
C VAL A 118 -3.34 6.05 8.32
N PRO A 119 -3.05 5.14 9.26
CA PRO A 119 -1.75 4.46 9.34
C PRO A 119 -1.41 3.81 8.00
N VAL A 120 -0.11 3.85 7.61
CA VAL A 120 0.32 3.30 6.31
C VAL A 120 -0.04 1.83 6.15
N TYR A 121 0.00 1.04 7.22
CA TYR A 121 -0.40 -0.36 7.19
C TYR A 121 -1.88 -0.53 6.84
N GLU A 122 -2.77 0.23 7.49
CA GLU A 122 -4.22 0.19 7.22
C GLU A 122 -4.54 0.73 5.83
N PHE A 123 -3.85 1.79 5.41
CA PHE A 123 -3.97 2.36 4.08
C PHE A 123 -3.64 1.34 2.99
N THR A 124 -2.50 0.68 3.11
CA THR A 124 -2.06 -0.31 2.12
C THR A 124 -2.94 -1.55 2.12
N ARG A 125 -3.36 -2.03 3.29
CA ARG A 125 -4.27 -3.15 3.44
C ARG A 125 -5.63 -2.85 2.81
N GLY A 126 -6.21 -1.69 3.10
CA GLY A 126 -7.50 -1.30 2.52
C GLY A 126 -7.48 -1.23 0.99
N ILE A 127 -6.37 -0.80 0.38
CA ILE A 127 -6.20 -0.82 -1.08
C ILE A 127 -6.09 -2.26 -1.61
N ILE A 128 -5.34 -3.13 -0.94
CA ILE A 128 -5.21 -4.53 -1.34
C ILE A 128 -6.57 -5.24 -1.26
N ASP A 129 -7.30 -5.03 -0.18
CA ASP A 129 -8.61 -5.67 0.05
C ASP A 129 -9.63 -5.17 -1.00
N PHE A 130 -9.61 -3.87 -1.34
CA PHE A 130 -10.41 -3.33 -2.43
C PHE A 130 -10.10 -4.03 -3.76
N TRP A 131 -8.82 -4.13 -4.14
CA TRP A 131 -8.46 -4.72 -5.41
C TRP A 131 -8.78 -6.21 -5.48
N ARG A 132 -8.59 -6.95 -4.39
CA ARG A 132 -9.01 -8.37 -4.31
C ARG A 132 -10.50 -8.51 -4.58
N ALA A 133 -11.32 -7.79 -3.83
CA ALA A 133 -12.77 -7.82 -4.00
C ALA A 133 -13.19 -7.41 -5.43
N TYR A 134 -12.54 -6.40 -5.99
CA TYR A 134 -12.80 -5.94 -7.36
C TYR A 134 -12.46 -7.01 -8.40
N LEU A 135 -11.27 -7.62 -8.31
CA LEU A 135 -10.83 -8.67 -9.22
C LEU A 135 -11.75 -9.90 -9.15
N GLU A 136 -12.09 -10.33 -7.94
CA GLU A 136 -13.01 -11.45 -7.70
C GLU A 136 -14.40 -11.18 -8.27
N SER A 137 -14.97 -10.00 -8.01
CA SER A 137 -16.32 -9.66 -8.47
C SER A 137 -16.43 -9.49 -9.99
N ASN A 138 -15.30 -9.21 -10.66
CA ASN A 138 -15.25 -9.08 -12.12
C ASN A 138 -14.67 -10.34 -12.81
N GLY A 139 -14.43 -11.43 -12.08
CA GLY A 139 -13.89 -12.66 -12.64
C GLY A 139 -12.49 -12.52 -13.25
N ILE A 140 -11.71 -11.53 -12.81
CA ILE A 140 -10.36 -11.29 -13.29
C ILE A 140 -9.39 -12.22 -12.53
N PRO A 141 -8.70 -13.14 -13.22
CA PRO A 141 -7.82 -14.08 -12.55
C PRO A 141 -6.60 -13.35 -11.97
N TYR A 142 -6.27 -13.63 -10.74
CA TYR A 142 -5.03 -13.21 -10.10
C TYR A 142 -4.44 -14.37 -9.30
N LYS A 143 -3.11 -14.40 -9.17
CA LYS A 143 -2.46 -15.33 -8.25
C LYS A 143 -2.34 -14.62 -6.90
N PRO A 144 -3.06 -15.06 -5.86
CA PRO A 144 -2.71 -14.62 -4.51
C PRO A 144 -1.23 -14.97 -4.31
N GLN A 145 -0.42 -13.99 -3.89
CA GLN A 145 0.92 -14.33 -3.42
C GLN A 145 0.73 -15.37 -2.32
N GLY A 146 1.25 -16.58 -2.55
CA GLY A 146 1.23 -17.63 -1.56
C GLY A 146 1.74 -17.04 -0.23
N GLU A 147 1.15 -17.48 0.86
CA GLU A 147 1.75 -17.27 2.17
C GLU A 147 3.19 -17.76 2.04
N HIS A 148 4.12 -16.82 1.94
CA HIS A 148 5.52 -17.15 2.06
C HIS A 148 5.68 -17.68 3.49
N THR A 149 5.62 -18.98 3.63
CA THR A 149 6.09 -19.65 4.83
C THR A 149 7.52 -19.20 5.03
N PHE A 150 7.77 -18.56 6.15
CA PHE A 150 9.03 -17.90 6.49
C PHE A 150 10.18 -18.87 6.81
N PHE A 151 9.95 -20.14 6.58
CA PHE A 151 10.95 -21.19 6.70
C PHE A 151 11.32 -21.59 5.28
N GLY A 152 12.46 -21.08 4.84
CA GLY A 152 13.05 -21.50 3.59
C GLY A 152 13.35 -22.99 3.64
N ASP A 153 12.73 -23.71 2.75
CA ASP A 153 13.27 -24.99 2.31
C ASP A 153 14.44 -24.66 1.37
N ASP A 154 15.55 -24.19 1.97
CA ASP A 154 16.86 -24.30 1.36
C ASP A 154 17.27 -25.77 1.60
N GLU A 155 16.76 -26.69 0.78
CA GLU A 155 17.39 -27.98 0.62
C GLU A 155 18.61 -27.86 -0.30
N PRO A 156 19.71 -28.59 0.02
CA PRO A 156 21.04 -28.46 -0.57
C PRO A 156 21.16 -28.87 -2.04
#